data_b86a6e7f6ae2a80d0b2544c30b8656b7
#
_entry.id   b86a6e7f6ae2a80d0b2544c30b8656b7
#
_cell.length_a   1.000
_cell.length_b   1.000
_cell.length_c   1.000
_cell.angle_alpha   90.00
_cell.angle_beta   90.00
_cell.angle_gamma   90.00
#
_symmetry.space_group_name_H-M   'P 1'
#
loop_
_entity.id
_entity.type
_entity.pdbx_description
1 polymer ?
#
loop_
_entity_poly.entity_id
_entity_poly.type
_entity_poly.pdbx_seq_one_letter_code
_entity_poly.pdbx_strand_id
1 'polypeptide(L)'
;PRSRGLGDVYKRQLIDYAIPAYYVIASAEASSNLERFDGVKYGFRAKEYEGLHDMYKKSRSEGFGPEVKRRIMLGSFVLSSGYYDAYYLKALRTKALIKKEFDRAFEKYDMILSPAAPSTAPRLGDSLSDPLQMYLGDIYTVSVNLAGLPGITVPCGMDDKGLPIGMQLIGDCF
;
A
#
# COMPACT_ATOMS: atom_id res chain seq x y z
N PRO A 1 4.39 -27.31 -9.16
CA PRO A 1 3.27 -27.74 -10.01
C PRO A 1 3.63 -27.48 -11.47
N ARG A 2 3.58 -28.52 -12.29
CA ARG A 2 3.81 -28.34 -13.72
C ARG A 2 2.53 -27.76 -14.34
N SER A 3 2.64 -26.59 -14.95
CA SER A 3 1.61 -26.04 -15.81
C SER A 3 1.23 -27.05 -16.90
N ARG A 4 -0.06 -27.30 -17.09
CA ARG A 4 -0.55 -28.20 -18.15
C ARG A 4 -0.68 -27.48 -19.50
N GLY A 5 0.24 -26.59 -19.84
CA GLY A 5 0.31 -25.94 -21.15
C GLY A 5 -0.54 -24.66 -21.33
N LEU A 6 -1.26 -24.21 -20.29
CA LEU A 6 -2.05 -22.98 -20.35
C LEU A 6 -1.42 -21.79 -19.60
N GLY A 7 -0.32 -22.00 -18.92
CA GLY A 7 0.39 -20.97 -18.20
C GLY A 7 1.76 -21.43 -17.72
N ASP A 8 2.64 -20.49 -17.42
CA ASP A 8 3.97 -20.75 -16.87
C ASP A 8 4.10 -20.15 -15.44
N VAL A 9 4.99 -20.71 -14.63
CA VAL A 9 5.23 -20.22 -13.26
C VAL A 9 6.41 -19.25 -13.29
N TYR A 10 6.11 -17.96 -13.07
CA TYR A 10 7.10 -16.91 -13.01
C TYR A 10 7.41 -16.52 -11.55
N LYS A 11 8.69 -16.61 -11.15
CA LYS A 11 9.15 -16.20 -9.81
C LYS A 11 9.77 -14.82 -9.88
N ARG A 12 9.16 -13.83 -9.20
CA ARG A 12 9.69 -12.46 -9.08
C ARG A 12 10.53 -12.34 -7.82
N GLN A 13 11.77 -11.86 -7.95
CA GLN A 13 12.73 -11.81 -6.85
C GLN A 13 12.55 -10.60 -5.93
N LEU A 14 11.96 -9.50 -6.43
CA LEU A 14 11.87 -8.22 -5.69
C LEU A 14 10.55 -8.01 -4.96
N ILE A 15 9.62 -8.97 -5.00
CA ILE A 15 8.31 -8.83 -4.34
C ILE A 15 8.44 -8.68 -2.82
N ASP A 16 9.46 -9.27 -2.22
CA ASP A 16 9.71 -9.19 -0.77
C ASP A 16 10.03 -7.76 -0.30
N TYR A 17 10.48 -6.90 -1.21
CA TYR A 17 10.77 -5.49 -0.95
C TYR A 17 9.60 -4.56 -1.25
N ALA A 18 8.49 -5.07 -1.81
CA ALA A 18 7.37 -4.26 -2.22
C ALA A 18 6.66 -3.58 -1.03
N ILE A 19 6.37 -4.36 0.01
CA ILE A 19 5.70 -3.83 1.22
C ILE A 19 6.53 -2.72 1.89
N PRO A 20 7.81 -2.92 2.26
CA PRO A 20 8.62 -1.86 2.83
C PRO A 20 8.72 -0.62 1.95
N ALA A 21 8.94 -0.78 0.63
CA ALA A 21 9.01 0.34 -0.31
C ALA A 21 7.70 1.12 -0.38
N TYR A 22 6.57 0.41 -0.44
CA TYR A 22 5.24 1.02 -0.45
C TYR A 22 4.99 1.87 0.80
N TYR A 23 5.23 1.32 2.00
CA TYR A 23 4.94 2.05 3.23
C TYR A 23 5.82 3.29 3.41
N VAL A 24 7.07 3.26 2.96
CA VAL A 24 7.94 4.44 2.95
C VAL A 24 7.37 5.51 2.01
N ILE A 25 7.04 5.16 0.77
CA ILE A 25 6.51 6.09 -0.24
C ILE A 25 5.14 6.62 0.18
N ALA A 26 4.22 5.73 0.56
CA ALA A 26 2.86 6.11 0.95
C ALA A 26 2.84 7.01 2.20
N SER A 27 3.72 6.75 3.18
CA SER A 27 3.84 7.60 4.36
C SER A 27 4.41 8.98 4.01
N ALA A 28 5.42 9.04 3.14
CA ALA A 28 5.98 10.30 2.65
C ALA A 28 4.93 11.14 1.92
N GLU A 29 4.17 10.53 1.00
CA GLU A 29 3.08 11.20 0.30
C GLU A 29 1.94 11.61 1.23
N ALA A 30 1.55 10.75 2.18
CA ALA A 30 0.52 11.08 3.16
C ALA A 30 0.93 12.30 4.02
N SER A 31 2.18 12.34 4.50
CA SER A 31 2.69 13.47 5.26
C SER A 31 2.60 14.78 4.47
N SER A 32 3.05 14.78 3.22
CA SER A 32 3.04 15.95 2.34
C SER A 32 1.63 16.36 1.93
N ASN A 33 0.77 15.40 1.54
CA ASN A 33 -0.57 15.71 1.07
C ASN A 33 -1.53 16.14 2.19
N LEU A 34 -1.38 15.58 3.39
CA LEU A 34 -2.25 15.87 4.52
C LEU A 34 -1.85 17.13 5.32
N GLU A 35 -0.73 17.77 5.00
CA GLU A 35 -0.34 19.04 5.63
C GLU A 35 -1.36 20.15 5.38
N ARG A 36 -2.05 20.12 4.23
CA ARG A 36 -3.07 21.12 3.84
C ARG A 36 -4.35 21.07 4.68
N PHE A 37 -4.59 19.99 5.43
CA PHE A 37 -5.76 19.86 6.31
C PHE A 37 -5.46 20.48 7.68
N ASP A 38 -5.46 21.79 7.73
CA ASP A 38 -5.06 22.62 8.86
C ASP A 38 -6.24 23.12 9.71
N GLY A 39 -7.49 22.88 9.27
CA GLY A 39 -8.70 23.36 9.91
C GLY A 39 -9.02 24.84 9.63
N VAL A 40 -8.21 25.52 8.78
CA VAL A 40 -8.50 26.91 8.35
C VAL A 40 -9.18 26.91 7.01
N LYS A 41 -8.49 26.38 5.99
CA LYS A 41 -8.99 26.34 4.61
C LYS A 41 -9.62 24.99 4.28
N TYR A 42 -9.06 23.89 4.81
CA TYR A 42 -9.52 22.54 4.54
C TYR A 42 -9.59 21.70 5.82
N GLY A 43 -10.48 20.72 5.80
CA GLY A 43 -10.60 19.69 6.80
C GLY A 43 -11.37 20.09 8.05
N PHE A 44 -11.24 19.24 9.06
CA PHE A 44 -11.89 19.43 10.35
C PHE A 44 -11.25 20.58 11.13
N ARG A 45 -12.08 21.41 11.78
CA ARG A 45 -11.65 22.43 12.75
C ARG A 45 -12.19 22.07 14.13
N ALA A 46 -11.30 22.07 15.13
CA ALA A 46 -11.70 21.92 16.53
C ALA A 46 -12.67 23.04 16.92
N LYS A 47 -13.66 22.69 17.76
CA LYS A 47 -14.69 23.66 18.19
C LYS A 47 -14.19 24.62 19.27
N GLU A 48 -13.29 24.13 20.13
CA GLU A 48 -12.76 24.88 21.29
C GLU A 48 -11.24 24.95 21.20
N TYR A 49 -10.70 26.17 21.16
CA TYR A 49 -9.26 26.40 21.10
C TYR A 49 -8.89 27.80 21.62
N GLU A 50 -7.67 27.94 22.11
CA GLU A 50 -7.09 29.20 22.59
C GLU A 50 -6.00 29.69 21.62
N GLY A 51 -6.37 30.58 20.70
CA GLY A 51 -5.44 31.14 19.71
C GLY A 51 -5.12 30.19 18.56
N LEU A 52 -4.34 30.69 17.61
CA LEU A 52 -4.07 30.02 16.33
C LEU A 52 -3.30 28.71 16.47
N HIS A 53 -2.27 28.69 17.33
CA HIS A 53 -1.44 27.50 17.52
C HIS A 53 -2.22 26.33 18.12
N ASP A 54 -3.04 26.60 19.12
CA ASP A 54 -3.89 25.60 19.77
C ASP A 54 -4.97 25.08 18.79
N MET A 55 -5.53 25.96 17.96
CA MET A 55 -6.44 25.60 16.90
C MET A 55 -5.83 24.57 15.94
N TYR A 56 -4.63 24.82 15.43
CA TYR A 56 -3.92 23.86 14.56
C TYR A 56 -3.68 22.52 15.26
N LYS A 57 -3.15 22.58 16.48
CA LYS A 57 -2.84 21.38 17.27
C LYS A 57 -4.08 20.51 17.50
N LYS A 58 -5.18 21.11 17.98
CA LYS A 58 -6.44 20.40 18.28
C LYS A 58 -7.09 19.90 17.00
N SER A 59 -7.19 20.72 15.94
CA SER A 59 -7.81 20.33 14.68
C SER A 59 -7.11 19.10 14.07
N ARG A 60 -5.79 19.07 14.05
CA ARG A 60 -5.05 17.92 13.53
C ARG A 60 -5.09 16.72 14.48
N SER A 61 -5.08 16.96 15.80
CA SER A 61 -5.15 15.89 16.80
C SER A 61 -6.49 15.18 16.83
N GLU A 62 -7.60 15.91 16.68
CA GLU A 62 -8.97 15.38 16.71
C GLU A 62 -9.41 14.90 15.32
N GLY A 63 -8.99 15.60 14.26
CA GLY A 63 -9.41 15.33 12.88
C GLY A 63 -8.76 14.11 12.23
N PHE A 64 -7.60 13.66 12.71
CA PHE A 64 -6.90 12.49 12.19
C PHE A 64 -6.96 11.29 13.13
N GLY A 65 -7.32 10.13 12.61
CA GLY A 65 -7.26 8.87 13.33
C GLY A 65 -5.82 8.41 13.65
N PRO A 66 -5.65 7.43 14.54
CA PRO A 66 -4.32 6.97 14.98
C PRO A 66 -3.41 6.51 13.86
N GLU A 67 -3.92 5.74 12.88
CA GLU A 67 -3.13 5.24 11.75
C GLU A 67 -2.66 6.38 10.82
N VAL A 68 -3.53 7.35 10.55
CA VAL A 68 -3.17 8.52 9.73
C VAL A 68 -2.07 9.33 10.42
N LYS A 69 -2.18 9.56 11.72
CA LYS A 69 -1.14 10.24 12.52
C LYS A 69 0.18 9.50 12.46
N ARG A 70 0.17 8.16 12.57
CA ARG A 70 1.37 7.32 12.43
C ARG A 70 2.04 7.52 11.07
N ARG A 71 1.27 7.48 9.98
CA ARG A 71 1.80 7.70 8.61
C ARG A 71 2.36 9.09 8.41
N ILE A 72 1.72 10.13 8.96
CA ILE A 72 2.24 11.51 8.91
C ILE A 72 3.59 11.59 9.63
N MET A 73 3.71 11.00 10.82
CA MET A 73 4.97 11.00 11.59
C MET A 73 6.08 10.25 10.87
N LEU A 74 5.80 9.05 10.36
CA LEU A 74 6.75 8.27 9.56
C LEU A 74 7.16 9.01 8.28
N GLY A 75 6.20 9.62 7.59
CA GLY A 75 6.45 10.40 6.38
C GLY A 75 7.36 11.59 6.64
N SER A 76 7.11 12.35 7.71
CA SER A 76 7.98 13.46 8.13
C SER A 76 9.41 12.99 8.44
N PHE A 77 9.55 11.82 9.07
CA PHE A 77 10.85 11.22 9.36
C PHE A 77 11.60 10.84 8.08
N VAL A 78 10.98 10.08 7.16
CA VAL A 78 11.64 9.61 5.94
C VAL A 78 11.93 10.73 4.92
N LEU A 79 11.24 11.87 5.02
CA LEU A 79 11.49 13.06 4.21
C LEU A 79 12.51 14.02 4.83
N SER A 80 12.95 13.80 6.07
CA SER A 80 13.93 14.68 6.73
C SER A 80 15.32 14.54 6.09
N SER A 81 16.12 15.60 6.16
CA SER A 81 17.39 15.74 5.44
C SER A 81 18.40 14.61 5.71
N GLY A 82 18.41 14.01 6.90
CA GLY A 82 19.33 12.91 7.25
C GLY A 82 18.86 11.53 6.75
N TYR A 83 17.59 11.38 6.35
CA TYR A 83 16.99 10.08 6.05
C TYR A 83 16.41 9.97 4.64
N TYR A 84 16.29 11.07 3.94
CA TYR A 84 15.71 11.14 2.59
C TYR A 84 16.37 10.18 1.62
N ASP A 85 17.69 10.21 1.51
CA ASP A 85 18.44 9.34 0.58
C ASP A 85 18.40 7.87 1.01
N ALA A 86 18.52 7.63 2.32
CA ALA A 86 18.60 6.28 2.88
C ALA A 86 17.27 5.52 2.79
N TYR A 87 16.14 6.22 2.89
CA TYR A 87 14.81 5.60 2.91
C TYR A 87 13.98 5.96 1.68
N TYR A 88 13.68 7.23 1.45
CA TYR A 88 12.75 7.64 0.39
C TYR A 88 13.29 7.37 -1.01
N LEU A 89 14.51 7.84 -1.32
CA LEU A 89 15.13 7.58 -2.62
C LEU A 89 15.39 6.08 -2.84
N LYS A 90 15.76 5.35 -1.80
CA LYS A 90 15.94 3.90 -1.88
C LYS A 90 14.61 3.21 -2.22
N ALA A 91 13.51 3.61 -1.60
CA ALA A 91 12.18 3.08 -1.91
C ALA A 91 11.74 3.39 -3.34
N LEU A 92 12.00 4.60 -3.85
CA LEU A 92 11.72 4.97 -5.25
C LEU A 92 12.55 4.13 -6.25
N ARG A 93 13.82 3.87 -5.96
CA ARG A 93 14.66 2.97 -6.77
C ARG A 93 14.13 1.55 -6.76
N THR A 94 13.68 1.06 -5.60
CA THR A 94 13.05 -0.26 -5.47
C THR A 94 11.75 -0.33 -6.28
N LYS A 95 10.90 0.70 -6.22
CA LYS A 95 9.70 0.82 -7.06
C LYS A 95 10.04 0.69 -8.55
N ALA A 96 11.07 1.39 -9.03
CA ALA A 96 11.49 1.32 -10.42
C ALA A 96 11.99 -0.08 -10.82
N LEU A 97 12.68 -0.78 -9.93
CA LEU A 97 13.13 -2.15 -10.17
C LEU A 97 11.96 -3.14 -10.21
N ILE A 98 10.98 -3.00 -9.31
CA ILE A 98 9.75 -3.81 -9.32
C ILE A 98 9.02 -3.62 -10.65
N LYS A 99 8.86 -2.37 -11.12
CA LYS A 99 8.26 -2.11 -12.43
C LYS A 99 8.98 -2.84 -13.55
N LYS A 100 10.31 -2.76 -13.62
CA LYS A 100 11.11 -3.47 -14.64
C LYS A 100 10.93 -4.99 -14.63
N GLU A 101 10.67 -5.61 -13.48
CA GLU A 101 10.37 -7.04 -13.43
C GLU A 101 9.01 -7.36 -14.05
N PHE A 102 8.02 -6.51 -13.87
CA PHE A 102 6.73 -6.65 -14.56
C PHE A 102 6.88 -6.41 -16.06
N ASP A 103 7.58 -5.35 -16.48
CA ASP A 103 7.81 -5.06 -17.90
C ASP A 103 8.43 -6.28 -18.62
N ARG A 104 9.47 -6.91 -18.01
CA ARG A 104 10.06 -8.13 -18.56
C ARG A 104 9.12 -9.34 -18.63
N ALA A 105 8.18 -9.44 -17.66
CA ALA A 105 7.19 -10.50 -17.71
C ALA A 105 6.21 -10.28 -18.86
N PHE A 106 5.78 -9.04 -19.09
CA PHE A 106 4.87 -8.69 -20.19
C PHE A 106 5.52 -8.75 -21.58
N GLU A 107 6.85 -8.79 -21.70
CA GLU A 107 7.51 -9.15 -22.96
C GLU A 107 7.16 -10.57 -23.43
N LYS A 108 6.67 -11.45 -22.54
CA LYS A 108 6.42 -12.87 -22.82
C LYS A 108 5.00 -13.31 -22.56
N TYR A 109 4.27 -12.62 -21.71
CA TYR A 109 2.95 -13.01 -21.23
C TYR A 109 1.98 -11.84 -21.40
N ASP A 110 0.78 -12.14 -21.84
CA ASP A 110 -0.29 -11.14 -22.02
C ASP A 110 -0.93 -10.75 -20.67
N MET A 111 -0.84 -11.65 -19.68
CA MET A 111 -1.49 -11.46 -18.37
C MET A 111 -0.77 -12.25 -17.28
N ILE A 112 -0.78 -11.68 -16.07
CA ILE A 112 -0.26 -12.34 -14.86
C ILE A 112 -1.43 -12.69 -13.93
N LEU A 113 -1.43 -13.94 -13.47
CA LEU A 113 -2.40 -14.45 -12.50
C LEU A 113 -1.75 -14.57 -11.12
N SER A 114 -2.43 -14.08 -10.08
CA SER A 114 -1.99 -14.25 -8.70
C SER A 114 -3.18 -14.37 -7.73
N PRO A 115 -2.98 -14.85 -6.49
CA PRO A 115 -3.96 -14.66 -5.43
C PRO A 115 -4.22 -13.17 -5.21
N ALA A 116 -5.45 -12.79 -4.84
CA ALA A 116 -5.78 -11.41 -4.47
C ALA A 116 -5.34 -11.08 -3.03
N ALA A 117 -5.42 -12.06 -2.13
CA ALA A 117 -5.03 -11.95 -0.73
C ALA A 117 -4.42 -13.27 -0.23
N PRO A 118 -3.60 -13.26 0.84
CA PRO A 118 -3.00 -14.48 1.39
C PRO A 118 -4.00 -15.39 2.11
N SER A 119 -5.14 -14.86 2.52
CA SER A 119 -6.20 -15.57 3.23
C SER A 119 -7.58 -15.05 2.82
N THR A 120 -8.63 -15.78 3.19
CA THR A 120 -10.00 -15.28 3.14
C THR A 120 -10.23 -14.18 4.19
N ALA A 121 -11.40 -13.53 4.16
CA ALA A 121 -11.70 -12.39 5.04
C ALA A 121 -11.47 -12.73 6.52
N PRO A 122 -10.74 -11.88 7.27
CA PRO A 122 -10.58 -12.03 8.71
C PRO A 122 -11.89 -11.71 9.45
N ARG A 123 -11.99 -12.09 10.71
CA ARG A 123 -13.10 -11.64 11.56
C ARG A 123 -13.02 -10.15 11.80
N LEU A 124 -14.18 -9.52 12.03
CA LEU A 124 -14.25 -8.10 12.38
C LEU A 124 -13.45 -7.85 13.67
N GLY A 125 -12.51 -6.92 13.59
CA GLY A 125 -11.65 -6.54 14.72
C GLY A 125 -10.29 -7.25 14.78
N ASP A 126 -10.11 -8.42 14.17
CA ASP A 126 -8.85 -9.18 14.25
C ASP A 126 -7.67 -8.42 13.62
N SER A 127 -7.91 -7.68 12.54
CA SER A 127 -6.89 -6.89 11.84
C SER A 127 -6.39 -5.67 12.63
N LEU A 128 -7.09 -5.25 13.67
CA LEU A 128 -6.71 -4.10 14.51
C LEU A 128 -5.72 -4.46 15.61
N SER A 129 -5.60 -5.75 15.95
CA SER A 129 -4.74 -6.24 17.03
C SER A 129 -3.26 -6.39 16.65
N ASP A 130 -2.97 -6.63 15.37
CA ASP A 130 -1.61 -6.82 14.86
C ASP A 130 -1.39 -6.04 13.54
N PRO A 131 -0.75 -4.86 13.60
CA PRO A 131 -0.45 -4.07 12.40
C PRO A 131 0.41 -4.81 11.37
N LEU A 132 1.28 -5.73 11.80
CA LEU A 132 2.13 -6.49 10.88
C LEU A 132 1.32 -7.47 10.03
N GLN A 133 0.38 -8.17 10.62
CA GLN A 133 -0.53 -9.05 9.88
C GLN A 133 -1.41 -8.27 8.89
N MET A 134 -1.87 -7.08 9.28
CA MET A 134 -2.60 -6.19 8.38
C MET A 134 -1.74 -5.81 7.16
N TYR A 135 -0.48 -5.48 7.37
CA TYR A 135 0.45 -5.12 6.29
C TYR A 135 0.78 -6.29 5.36
N LEU A 136 0.91 -7.49 5.90
CA LEU A 136 1.14 -8.70 5.10
C LEU A 136 -0.08 -9.09 4.25
N GLY A 137 -1.28 -8.64 4.60
CA GLY A 137 -2.49 -8.79 3.80
C GLY A 137 -2.37 -8.21 2.39
N ASP A 138 -1.55 -7.19 2.20
CA ASP A 138 -1.38 -6.47 0.94
C ASP A 138 -0.27 -7.02 0.03
N ILE A 139 0.37 -8.15 0.41
CA ILE A 139 1.58 -8.66 -0.26
C ILE A 139 1.42 -8.88 -1.77
N TYR A 140 0.23 -9.26 -2.24
CA TYR A 140 -0.04 -9.50 -3.65
C TYR A 140 -0.51 -8.27 -4.43
N THR A 141 -1.06 -7.26 -3.75
CA THR A 141 -1.64 -6.07 -4.39
C THR A 141 -0.68 -4.88 -4.44
N VAL A 142 0.17 -4.74 -3.43
CA VAL A 142 1.12 -3.61 -3.31
C VAL A 142 2.07 -3.53 -4.50
N SER A 143 2.60 -4.65 -4.99
CA SER A 143 3.52 -4.67 -6.12
C SER A 143 2.90 -4.16 -7.41
N VAL A 144 1.62 -4.45 -7.64
CA VAL A 144 0.84 -3.97 -8.80
C VAL A 144 0.66 -2.45 -8.73
N ASN A 145 0.31 -1.94 -7.55
CA ASN A 145 0.20 -0.50 -7.29
C ASN A 145 1.53 0.23 -7.50
N LEU A 146 2.65 -0.31 -6.99
CA LEU A 146 3.98 0.26 -7.20
C LEU A 146 4.39 0.28 -8.67
N ALA A 147 4.03 -0.75 -9.42
CA ALA A 147 4.31 -0.83 -10.85
C ALA A 147 3.38 0.05 -11.70
N GLY A 148 2.25 0.51 -11.15
CA GLY A 148 1.26 1.32 -11.87
C GLY A 148 0.49 0.53 -12.92
N LEU A 149 0.20 -0.75 -12.65
CA LEU A 149 -0.45 -1.67 -13.57
C LEU A 149 -1.95 -1.80 -13.31
N PRO A 150 -2.76 -2.03 -14.35
CA PRO A 150 -4.18 -2.36 -14.18
C PRO A 150 -4.33 -3.77 -13.61
N GLY A 151 -5.30 -3.94 -12.73
CA GLY A 151 -5.62 -5.24 -12.14
C GLY A 151 -7.11 -5.37 -11.84
N ILE A 152 -7.61 -6.59 -11.94
CA ILE A 152 -8.98 -6.94 -11.57
C ILE A 152 -8.97 -8.16 -10.67
N THR A 153 -9.82 -8.16 -9.65
CA THR A 153 -10.04 -9.32 -8.80
C THR A 153 -11.38 -9.95 -9.10
N VAL A 154 -11.36 -11.26 -9.30
CA VAL A 154 -12.56 -12.07 -9.53
C VAL A 154 -12.65 -13.21 -8.51
N PRO A 155 -13.84 -13.59 -8.06
CA PRO A 155 -14.03 -14.78 -7.23
C PRO A 155 -13.64 -16.04 -8.00
N CYS A 156 -12.89 -16.96 -7.38
CA CYS A 156 -12.48 -18.22 -8.01
C CYS A 156 -12.87 -19.45 -7.18
N GLY A 157 -13.59 -19.27 -6.09
CA GLY A 157 -14.06 -20.35 -5.24
C GLY A 157 -14.44 -19.87 -3.86
N MET A 158 -14.70 -20.83 -2.96
CA MET A 158 -14.98 -20.59 -1.54
C MET A 158 -14.02 -21.44 -0.71
N ASP A 159 -13.72 -20.98 0.49
CA ASP A 159 -13.00 -21.78 1.49
C ASP A 159 -13.95 -22.76 2.22
N ASP A 160 -13.39 -23.57 3.14
CA ASP A 160 -14.16 -24.54 3.90
C ASP A 160 -15.21 -23.89 4.85
N LYS A 161 -15.15 -22.58 5.04
CA LYS A 161 -16.10 -21.80 5.82
C LYS A 161 -17.14 -21.07 4.98
N GLY A 162 -17.10 -21.24 3.66
CA GLY A 162 -17.98 -20.56 2.71
C GLY A 162 -17.59 -19.11 2.45
N LEU A 163 -16.34 -18.69 2.74
CA LEU A 163 -15.85 -17.37 2.44
C LEU A 163 -15.23 -17.32 1.03
N PRO A 164 -15.46 -16.25 0.24
CA PRO A 164 -14.97 -16.17 -1.11
C PRO A 164 -13.44 -16.06 -1.17
N ILE A 165 -12.84 -16.76 -2.15
CA ILE A 165 -11.45 -16.69 -2.51
C ILE A 165 -11.32 -15.82 -3.75
N GLY A 166 -10.45 -14.81 -3.71
CA GLY A 166 -10.18 -13.90 -4.82
C GLY A 166 -8.94 -14.29 -5.61
N MET A 167 -9.07 -14.24 -6.93
CA MET A 167 -8.00 -14.36 -7.90
C MET A 167 -7.78 -13.00 -8.57
N GLN A 168 -6.54 -12.55 -8.66
CA GLN A 168 -6.17 -11.30 -9.30
C GLN A 168 -5.59 -11.55 -10.69
N LEU A 169 -6.09 -10.82 -11.69
CA LEU A 169 -5.55 -10.74 -13.03
C LEU A 169 -4.89 -9.38 -13.21
N ILE A 170 -3.65 -9.36 -13.65
CA ILE A 170 -2.84 -8.16 -13.85
C ILE A 170 -2.50 -8.06 -15.33
N GLY A 171 -2.83 -6.94 -15.95
CA GLY A 171 -2.51 -6.63 -17.34
C GLY A 171 -1.37 -5.62 -17.45
N ASP A 172 -0.85 -5.46 -18.67
CA ASP A 172 0.07 -4.38 -18.99
C ASP A 172 -0.69 -3.05 -19.18
N CYS A 173 0.05 -1.95 -19.10
CA CYS A 173 -0.45 -0.63 -19.50
C CYS A 173 -0.46 -0.52 -21.04
N PHE A 174 -1.25 0.43 -21.56
CA PHE A 174 -1.39 0.74 -23.00
C PHE A 174 -0.06 1.08 -23.67
#